data_b09dd120bfecc108a73a777318403cd1
#
_entry.id   b09dd120bfecc108a73a777318403cd1
#
_cell.length_a   1.000
_cell.length_b   1.000
_cell.length_c   1.000
_cell.angle_alpha   90.00
_cell.angle_beta   90.00
_cell.angle_gamma   90.00
#
_symmetry.space_group_name_H-M   'P 1'
#
loop_
_entity.id
_entity.type
_entity.pdbx_description
1 polymer ?
#
loop_
_entity_poly.entity_id
_entity_poly.type
_entity_poly.pdbx_seq_one_letter_code
_entity_poly.pdbx_strand_id
1 'polypeptide(L)'
;LQGYLRNTDQDKLFYQRRTPRMTPELDDKSALIPQIMKKDVLLSYPFENIRYFINLLNEAAKDDSVVSIKMTLYRLADKSQIVDALVEAAENGKEVVVLVELRARFDEESNIEYSRKLEEAGCRVIYGLNGYKVHSKLCLISRKTDKGVSYITQIGTGNYNEKTSALYTDLSLITANQEIGKEAAEVFAALLKGEVVEKSNLLLVAPKCLQNRVLDMIQEEIDQVKQGNEGYIGIKINSLTDKVIINKLVEASQAGVKIEMVVRG
;
A
#
# COMPACT_ATOMS: atom_id res chain seq x y z
N LEU A 1 -22.41 19.30 -10.49
CA LEU A 1 -22.61 20.45 -9.61
C LEU A 1 -21.28 21.11 -9.23
N GLN A 2 -20.26 20.36 -8.72
CA GLN A 2 -18.96 20.93 -8.34
C GLN A 2 -18.26 21.67 -9.50
N GLY A 3 -18.26 21.10 -10.71
CA GLY A 3 -17.68 21.74 -11.90
C GLY A 3 -18.39 23.05 -12.26
N TYR A 4 -19.72 23.07 -12.15
CA TYR A 4 -20.52 24.29 -12.39
C TYR A 4 -20.18 25.38 -11.38
N LEU A 5 -20.14 25.05 -10.08
CA LEU A 5 -19.84 26.00 -9.00
C LEU A 5 -18.42 26.58 -9.14
N ARG A 6 -17.43 25.79 -9.54
CA ARG A 6 -16.06 26.28 -9.78
C ARG A 6 -15.97 27.29 -10.94
N ASN A 7 -16.83 27.13 -11.95
CA ASN A 7 -16.88 28.02 -13.12
C ASN A 7 -17.70 29.30 -12.87
N THR A 8 -18.27 29.48 -11.69
CA THR A 8 -19.17 30.62 -11.34
C THR A 8 -18.64 31.49 -10.21
N ASP A 9 -17.33 31.65 -10.06
CA ASP A 9 -16.66 32.46 -9.01
C ASP A 9 -17.14 32.15 -7.57
N GLN A 10 -17.56 30.92 -7.31
CA GLN A 10 -17.99 30.47 -5.99
C GLN A 10 -16.85 29.80 -5.20
N ASP A 11 -15.61 30.25 -5.36
CA ASP A 11 -14.42 29.69 -4.70
C ASP A 11 -14.52 29.66 -3.18
N LYS A 12 -15.28 30.60 -2.59
CA LYS A 12 -15.59 30.64 -1.17
C LYS A 12 -16.38 29.42 -0.64
N LEU A 13 -17.01 28.65 -1.53
CA LEU A 13 -17.75 27.43 -1.19
C LEU A 13 -16.84 26.18 -1.18
N PHE A 14 -15.57 26.35 -1.50
CA PHE A 14 -14.59 25.26 -1.53
C PHE A 14 -13.49 25.52 -0.50
N TYR A 15 -13.01 24.43 0.10
CA TYR A 15 -11.78 24.50 0.87
C TYR A 15 -10.60 24.88 -0.03
N GLN A 16 -9.66 25.62 0.50
CA GLN A 16 -8.41 25.90 -0.21
C GLN A 16 -7.73 24.59 -0.60
N ARG A 17 -7.30 24.52 -1.86
CA ARG A 17 -6.60 23.35 -2.38
C ARG A 17 -5.29 23.19 -1.63
N ARG A 18 -5.12 22.05 -0.96
CA ARG A 18 -3.84 21.72 -0.32
C ARG A 18 -2.82 21.38 -1.38
N THR A 19 -1.61 21.89 -1.18
CA THR A 19 -0.41 21.45 -1.90
C THR A 19 0.34 20.50 -0.98
N PRO A 20 0.49 19.22 -1.35
CA PRO A 20 1.29 18.28 -0.56
C PRO A 20 2.72 18.80 -0.40
N ARG A 21 3.22 18.81 0.82
CA ARG A 21 4.60 19.23 1.10
C ARG A 21 5.60 18.15 0.70
N MET A 22 6.82 18.58 0.47
CA MET A 22 7.94 17.64 0.44
C MET A 22 8.28 17.22 1.87
N THR A 23 8.54 15.92 2.09
CA THR A 23 8.93 15.46 3.42
C THR A 23 10.36 15.89 3.75
N PRO A 24 10.64 16.33 4.99
CA PRO A 24 12.00 16.60 5.43
C PRO A 24 12.84 15.32 5.61
N GLU A 25 12.18 14.15 5.58
CA GLU A 25 12.80 12.85 5.78
C GLU A 25 13.72 12.42 4.62
N LEU A 26 13.49 12.94 3.42
CA LEU A 26 14.20 12.59 2.20
C LEU A 26 14.68 13.84 1.48
N ASP A 27 15.90 13.80 0.98
CA ASP A 27 16.43 14.78 0.04
C ASP A 27 16.01 14.38 -1.39
N ASP A 28 15.16 15.19 -2.01
CA ASP A 28 14.62 14.95 -3.36
C ASP A 28 15.62 15.23 -4.49
N LYS A 29 16.80 15.83 -4.17
CA LYS A 29 17.88 16.10 -5.11
C LYS A 29 18.93 15.00 -5.16
N SER A 30 18.87 14.06 -4.22
CA SER A 30 19.77 12.93 -4.09
C SER A 30 19.06 11.62 -4.36
N ALA A 31 19.80 10.57 -4.75
CA ALA A 31 19.27 9.24 -4.95
C ALA A 31 18.49 8.75 -3.72
N LEU A 32 17.28 8.20 -3.92
CA LEU A 32 16.37 7.79 -2.84
C LEU A 32 16.72 6.42 -2.28
N ILE A 33 17.15 5.49 -3.12
CA ILE A 33 17.51 4.12 -2.71
C ILE A 33 18.54 4.14 -1.57
N PRO A 34 19.68 4.86 -1.67
CA PRO A 34 20.65 4.92 -0.57
C PRO A 34 20.11 5.54 0.72
N GLN A 35 19.13 6.43 0.64
CA GLN A 35 18.49 7.06 1.78
C GLN A 35 17.57 6.07 2.49
N ILE A 36 16.73 5.35 1.73
CA ILE A 36 15.79 4.34 2.22
C ILE A 36 16.55 3.14 2.83
N MET A 37 17.71 2.79 2.26
CA MET A 37 18.56 1.73 2.82
C MET A 37 19.11 2.07 4.22
N LYS A 38 19.07 3.33 4.64
CA LYS A 38 19.56 3.78 5.95
C LYS A 38 18.48 3.90 7.00
N LYS A 39 17.24 4.20 6.59
CA LYS A 39 16.12 4.39 7.52
C LYS A 39 14.78 4.17 6.81
N ASP A 40 13.81 3.74 7.57
CA ASP A 40 12.42 3.67 7.14
C ASP A 40 11.84 5.07 6.90
N VAL A 41 10.95 5.19 5.94
CA VAL A 41 10.26 6.43 5.61
C VAL A 41 8.76 6.20 5.65
N LEU A 42 8.05 6.96 6.50
CA LEU A 42 6.61 6.95 6.58
C LEU A 42 6.05 8.25 5.99
N LEU A 43 5.32 8.14 4.88
CA LEU A 43 4.62 9.26 4.25
C LEU A 43 3.16 9.25 4.64
N SER A 44 2.62 10.44 4.93
CA SER A 44 1.21 10.67 5.26
C SER A 44 0.53 11.47 4.15
N TYR A 45 -0.32 10.82 3.37
CA TYR A 45 -1.15 11.49 2.36
C TYR A 45 -2.41 12.09 3.00
N PRO A 46 -2.97 13.17 2.47
CA PRO A 46 -2.54 14.02 1.33
C PRO A 46 -1.55 15.12 1.73
N PHE A 47 -0.95 15.04 2.93
CA PHE A 47 -0.09 16.09 3.48
C PHE A 47 1.30 16.06 2.87
N GLU A 48 1.80 14.88 2.53
CA GLU A 48 3.08 14.65 1.86
C GLU A 48 2.86 14.12 0.44
N ASN A 49 3.86 14.31 -0.41
CA ASN A 49 3.72 14.09 -1.84
C ASN A 49 4.04 12.63 -2.21
N ILE A 50 3.14 11.98 -2.95
CA ILE A 50 3.35 10.64 -3.53
C ILE A 50 4.54 10.60 -4.50
N ARG A 51 5.02 11.75 -4.93
CA ARG A 51 6.14 11.91 -5.87
C ARG A 51 7.40 11.19 -5.40
N TYR A 52 7.63 11.09 -4.08
CA TYR A 52 8.76 10.32 -3.57
C TYR A 52 8.70 8.84 -3.95
N PHE A 53 7.52 8.25 -3.86
CA PHE A 53 7.34 6.87 -4.29
C PHE A 53 7.49 6.70 -5.81
N ILE A 54 6.95 7.64 -6.58
CA ILE A 54 7.11 7.65 -8.05
C ILE A 54 8.59 7.80 -8.42
N ASN A 55 9.31 8.73 -7.79
CA ASN A 55 10.74 8.94 -8.03
C ASN A 55 11.56 7.70 -7.64
N LEU A 56 11.19 7.01 -6.55
CA LEU A 56 11.81 5.73 -6.18
C LEU A 56 11.64 4.67 -7.27
N LEU A 57 10.45 4.56 -7.87
CA LEU A 57 10.21 3.63 -8.97
C LEU A 57 11.02 4.02 -10.22
N ASN A 58 11.09 5.30 -10.56
CA ASN A 58 11.90 5.80 -11.67
C ASN A 58 13.41 5.56 -11.45
N GLU A 59 13.89 5.71 -10.21
CA GLU A 59 15.27 5.37 -9.85
C GLU A 59 15.49 3.86 -9.96
N ALA A 60 14.58 3.05 -9.41
CA ALA A 60 14.66 1.59 -9.47
C ALA A 60 14.62 1.06 -10.92
N ALA A 61 13.88 1.70 -11.81
CA ALA A 61 13.84 1.34 -13.23
C ALA A 61 15.20 1.47 -13.92
N LYS A 62 16.07 2.36 -13.44
CA LYS A 62 17.38 2.68 -14.03
C LYS A 62 18.56 2.08 -13.27
N ASP A 63 18.40 1.74 -12.00
CA ASP A 63 19.47 1.19 -11.16
C ASP A 63 19.83 -0.24 -11.60
N ASP A 64 21.09 -0.44 -12.04
CA ASP A 64 21.59 -1.74 -12.50
C ASP A 64 21.57 -2.84 -11.43
N SER A 65 21.57 -2.45 -10.14
CA SER A 65 21.45 -3.41 -9.05
C SER A 65 20.03 -3.94 -8.89
N VAL A 66 19.00 -3.23 -9.37
CA VAL A 66 17.61 -3.68 -9.32
C VAL A 66 17.39 -4.78 -10.35
N VAL A 67 16.89 -5.91 -9.89
CA VAL A 67 16.61 -7.08 -10.73
C VAL A 67 15.13 -7.34 -10.95
N SER A 68 14.28 -6.93 -9.99
CA SER A 68 12.82 -7.05 -10.16
C SER A 68 12.05 -5.99 -9.41
N ILE A 69 10.86 -5.65 -9.96
CA ILE A 69 9.83 -4.83 -9.32
C ILE A 69 8.51 -5.61 -9.37
N LYS A 70 7.92 -5.88 -8.20
CA LYS A 70 6.62 -6.57 -8.08
C LYS A 70 5.63 -5.64 -7.39
N MET A 71 4.41 -5.51 -7.94
CA MET A 71 3.46 -4.52 -7.46
C MET A 71 2.01 -4.98 -7.60
N THR A 72 1.17 -4.61 -6.62
CA THR A 72 -0.28 -4.79 -6.73
C THR A 72 -0.92 -3.48 -7.18
N LEU A 73 -1.77 -3.51 -8.19
CA LEU A 73 -2.50 -2.35 -8.70
C LEU A 73 -4.00 -2.57 -8.59
N TYR A 74 -4.70 -1.62 -7.98
CA TYR A 74 -6.14 -1.67 -7.80
C TYR A 74 -6.88 -0.59 -8.60
N ARG A 75 -6.43 0.65 -8.50
CA ARG A 75 -6.94 1.82 -9.22
C ARG A 75 -5.79 2.68 -9.66
N LEU A 76 -5.75 2.98 -10.93
CA LEU A 76 -4.73 3.83 -11.53
C LEU A 76 -5.32 5.19 -11.91
N ALA A 77 -4.48 6.20 -11.99
CA ALA A 77 -4.85 7.49 -12.55
C ALA A 77 -4.76 7.44 -14.08
N ASP A 78 -5.61 8.20 -14.77
CA ASP A 78 -5.39 8.47 -16.20
C ASP A 78 -3.98 9.07 -16.37
N LYS A 79 -3.17 8.52 -17.23
CA LYS A 79 -1.75 8.89 -17.44
C LYS A 79 -0.93 8.67 -16.16
N SER A 80 -0.96 7.45 -15.62
CA SER A 80 -0.24 7.06 -14.40
C SER A 80 1.27 7.04 -14.62
N GLN A 81 2.01 7.90 -13.90
CA GLN A 81 3.47 7.89 -13.87
C GLN A 81 4.05 6.61 -13.26
N ILE A 82 3.26 5.92 -12.43
CA ILE A 82 3.63 4.62 -11.85
C ILE A 82 3.68 3.56 -12.96
N VAL A 83 2.69 3.52 -13.86
CA VAL A 83 2.71 2.62 -15.01
C VAL A 83 3.88 2.94 -15.93
N ASP A 84 4.15 4.21 -16.18
CA ASP A 84 5.28 4.62 -17.02
C ASP A 84 6.61 4.15 -16.42
N ALA A 85 6.81 4.26 -15.11
CA ALA A 85 8.01 3.76 -14.44
C ALA A 85 8.14 2.23 -14.50
N LEU A 86 7.03 1.48 -14.42
CA LEU A 86 7.05 0.02 -14.55
C LEU A 86 7.36 -0.42 -15.97
N VAL A 87 6.84 0.28 -16.98
CA VAL A 87 7.18 0.07 -18.39
C VAL A 87 8.67 0.33 -18.61
N GLU A 88 9.19 1.48 -18.16
CA GLU A 88 10.62 1.79 -18.25
C GLU A 88 11.49 0.73 -17.58
N ALA A 89 11.06 0.20 -16.43
CA ALA A 89 11.78 -0.87 -15.75
C ALA A 89 11.84 -2.16 -16.60
N ALA A 90 10.75 -2.57 -17.22
CA ALA A 90 10.70 -3.74 -18.08
C ALA A 90 11.56 -3.55 -19.34
N GLU A 91 11.48 -2.38 -19.98
CA GLU A 91 12.30 -2.02 -21.14
C GLU A 91 13.80 -2.01 -20.80
N ASN A 92 14.16 -1.68 -19.55
CA ASN A 92 15.53 -1.76 -19.03
C ASN A 92 15.92 -3.19 -18.55
N GLY A 93 15.13 -4.21 -18.89
CA GLY A 93 15.43 -5.62 -18.64
C GLY A 93 15.18 -6.10 -17.21
N LYS A 94 14.43 -5.34 -16.38
CA LYS A 94 14.02 -5.79 -15.04
C LYS A 94 12.86 -6.79 -15.14
N GLU A 95 12.80 -7.78 -14.24
CA GLU A 95 11.60 -8.59 -14.07
C GLU A 95 10.50 -7.72 -13.45
N VAL A 96 9.45 -7.41 -14.20
CA VAL A 96 8.32 -6.64 -13.68
C VAL A 96 7.09 -7.54 -13.59
N VAL A 97 6.55 -7.69 -12.38
CA VAL A 97 5.33 -8.46 -12.10
C VAL A 97 4.27 -7.54 -11.51
N VAL A 98 3.14 -7.46 -12.16
CA VAL A 98 2.04 -6.60 -11.74
C VAL A 98 0.77 -7.42 -11.55
N LEU A 99 0.19 -7.36 -10.35
CA LEU A 99 -1.14 -7.89 -10.13
C LEU A 99 -2.16 -6.77 -10.29
N VAL A 100 -3.08 -6.91 -11.24
CA VAL A 100 -4.14 -5.95 -11.54
C VAL A 100 -5.49 -6.50 -11.10
N GLU A 101 -6.23 -5.75 -10.27
CA GLU A 101 -7.59 -6.10 -9.89
C GLU A 101 -8.59 -5.49 -10.92
N LEU A 102 -9.08 -6.31 -11.83
CA LEU A 102 -10.02 -5.87 -12.87
C LEU A 102 -11.40 -5.47 -12.34
N ARG A 103 -11.79 -5.98 -11.16
CA ARG A 103 -13.11 -5.70 -10.55
C ARG A 103 -13.12 -4.39 -9.73
N ALA A 104 -12.23 -3.45 -10.06
CA ALA A 104 -12.25 -2.11 -9.47
C ALA A 104 -13.38 -1.30 -10.09
N ARG A 105 -14.47 -1.09 -9.35
CA ARG A 105 -15.65 -0.33 -9.83
C ARG A 105 -15.26 1.03 -10.38
N PHE A 106 -15.78 1.38 -11.56
CA PHE A 106 -15.60 2.66 -12.28
C PHE A 106 -14.24 2.86 -12.97
N ASP A 107 -13.32 1.91 -12.90
CA ASP A 107 -11.97 2.04 -13.48
C ASP A 107 -11.61 0.83 -14.38
N GLU A 108 -12.62 0.03 -14.78
CA GLU A 108 -12.42 -1.22 -15.55
C GLU A 108 -11.74 -0.96 -16.90
N GLU A 109 -12.20 0.05 -17.65
CA GLU A 109 -11.64 0.39 -18.99
C GLU A 109 -10.18 0.83 -18.87
N SER A 110 -9.88 1.72 -17.91
CA SER A 110 -8.52 2.20 -17.66
C SER A 110 -7.60 1.07 -17.25
N ASN A 111 -8.06 0.16 -16.38
CA ASN A 111 -7.26 -0.98 -15.93
C ASN A 111 -6.95 -1.96 -17.09
N ILE A 112 -7.87 -2.15 -18.04
CA ILE A 112 -7.64 -2.97 -19.25
C ILE A 112 -6.58 -2.32 -20.14
N GLU A 113 -6.68 -1.01 -20.38
CA GLU A 113 -5.72 -0.27 -21.21
C GLU A 113 -4.29 -0.34 -20.62
N TYR A 114 -4.17 -0.08 -19.31
CA TYR A 114 -2.87 -0.15 -18.63
C TYR A 114 -2.30 -1.58 -18.56
N SER A 115 -3.17 -2.59 -18.38
CA SER A 115 -2.73 -3.98 -18.41
C SER A 115 -2.10 -4.32 -19.75
N ARG A 116 -2.75 -3.92 -20.86
CA ARG A 116 -2.21 -4.12 -22.21
C ARG A 116 -0.88 -3.41 -22.42
N LYS A 117 -0.77 -2.13 -21.99
CA LYS A 117 0.49 -1.36 -22.05
C LYS A 117 1.62 -2.06 -21.31
N LEU A 118 1.34 -2.60 -20.11
CA LEU A 118 2.32 -3.33 -19.32
C LEU A 118 2.74 -4.65 -20.00
N GLU A 119 1.79 -5.42 -20.54
CA GLU A 119 2.07 -6.66 -21.27
C GLU A 119 2.91 -6.39 -22.53
N GLU A 120 2.58 -5.37 -23.30
CA GLU A 120 3.34 -4.96 -24.50
C GLU A 120 4.79 -4.57 -24.17
N ALA A 121 5.03 -4.00 -22.99
CA ALA A 121 6.38 -3.69 -22.49
C ALA A 121 7.13 -4.91 -21.93
N GLY A 122 6.52 -6.11 -21.89
CA GLY A 122 7.12 -7.33 -21.36
C GLY A 122 6.91 -7.56 -19.87
N CYS A 123 6.03 -6.78 -19.20
CA CYS A 123 5.66 -7.06 -17.82
C CYS A 123 4.80 -8.31 -17.73
N ARG A 124 5.00 -9.09 -16.67
CA ARG A 124 4.10 -10.19 -16.34
C ARG A 124 2.89 -9.64 -15.58
N VAL A 125 1.72 -9.65 -16.22
CA VAL A 125 0.46 -9.20 -15.62
C VAL A 125 -0.32 -10.41 -15.09
N ILE A 126 -0.84 -10.29 -13.85
CA ILE A 126 -1.70 -11.27 -13.19
C ILE A 126 -3.05 -10.61 -12.95
N TYR A 127 -4.14 -11.26 -13.32
CA TYR A 127 -5.50 -10.75 -13.22
C TYR A 127 -6.23 -11.35 -12.01
N GLY A 128 -6.07 -10.68 -10.86
CA GLY A 128 -6.78 -11.03 -9.64
C GLY A 128 -6.39 -12.38 -9.04
N LEU A 129 -7.23 -12.86 -8.11
CA LEU A 129 -7.14 -14.16 -7.46
C LEU A 129 -8.54 -14.79 -7.41
N ASN A 130 -8.68 -16.05 -7.81
CA ASN A 130 -9.98 -16.72 -7.82
C ASN A 130 -10.61 -16.76 -6.41
N GLY A 131 -11.86 -16.29 -6.30
CA GLY A 131 -12.60 -16.25 -5.04
C GLY A 131 -12.23 -15.09 -4.10
N TYR A 132 -11.19 -14.32 -4.41
CA TYR A 132 -10.74 -13.20 -3.59
C TYR A 132 -10.62 -11.91 -4.41
N LYS A 133 -10.76 -10.79 -3.71
CA LYS A 133 -10.48 -9.47 -4.24
C LYS A 133 -9.15 -9.00 -3.70
N VAL A 134 -8.17 -8.76 -4.58
CA VAL A 134 -6.86 -8.28 -4.15
C VAL A 134 -6.92 -6.77 -3.96
N HIS A 135 -6.88 -6.34 -2.70
CA HIS A 135 -6.98 -4.93 -2.31
C HIS A 135 -5.72 -4.42 -1.60
N SER A 136 -4.66 -5.23 -1.53
CA SER A 136 -3.37 -4.83 -0.95
C SER A 136 -2.72 -3.69 -1.74
N LYS A 137 -1.90 -2.91 -1.08
CA LYS A 137 -1.03 -1.90 -1.67
C LYS A 137 0.38 -2.25 -1.25
N LEU A 138 1.01 -3.06 -2.09
CA LEU A 138 2.32 -3.65 -1.84
C LEU A 138 3.19 -3.50 -3.09
N CYS A 139 4.38 -2.94 -2.90
CA CYS A 139 5.42 -2.91 -3.91
C CYS A 139 6.71 -3.50 -3.33
N LEU A 140 7.36 -4.37 -4.07
CA LEU A 140 8.61 -4.99 -3.71
C LEU A 140 9.65 -4.74 -4.80
N ILE A 141 10.73 -4.06 -4.45
CA ILE A 141 11.90 -3.85 -5.30
C ILE A 141 12.99 -4.80 -4.82
N SER A 142 13.47 -5.71 -5.68
CA SER A 142 14.54 -6.65 -5.36
C SER A 142 15.84 -6.20 -6.02
N ARG A 143 16.91 -6.16 -5.26
CA ARG A 143 18.23 -5.70 -5.69
C ARG A 143 19.26 -6.79 -5.49
N LYS A 144 20.15 -6.95 -6.47
CA LYS A 144 21.34 -7.82 -6.37
C LYS A 144 22.42 -7.09 -5.58
N THR A 145 23.02 -7.79 -4.63
CA THR A 145 24.17 -7.34 -3.84
C THR A 145 25.23 -8.43 -3.78
N ASP A 146 26.42 -8.11 -3.31
CA ASP A 146 27.50 -9.09 -3.11
C ASP A 146 27.11 -10.20 -2.11
N LYS A 147 26.13 -9.95 -1.24
CA LYS A 147 25.62 -10.89 -0.24
C LYS A 147 24.33 -11.62 -0.65
N GLY A 148 23.90 -11.47 -1.90
CA GLY A 148 22.66 -12.04 -2.42
C GLY A 148 21.63 -10.98 -2.78
N VAL A 149 20.34 -11.24 -2.49
CA VAL A 149 19.24 -10.32 -2.79
C VAL A 149 18.92 -9.46 -1.57
N SER A 150 18.76 -8.15 -1.78
CA SER A 150 18.19 -7.22 -0.80
C SER A 150 16.88 -6.62 -1.32
N TYR A 151 16.04 -6.20 -0.38
CA TYR A 151 14.69 -5.73 -0.66
C TYR A 151 14.47 -4.30 -0.21
N ILE A 152 13.67 -3.58 -0.98
CA ILE A 152 12.96 -2.37 -0.54
C ILE A 152 11.48 -2.67 -0.72
N THR A 153 10.70 -2.50 0.35
CA THR A 153 9.27 -2.78 0.36
C THR A 153 8.51 -1.50 0.63
N GLN A 154 7.48 -1.22 -0.17
CA GLN A 154 6.51 -0.19 0.15
C GLN A 154 5.18 -0.84 0.46
N ILE A 155 4.57 -0.42 1.59
CA ILE A 155 3.27 -0.90 2.06
C ILE A 155 2.39 0.32 2.30
N GLY A 156 1.19 0.32 1.73
CA GLY A 156 0.28 1.45 1.84
C GLY A 156 -1.14 1.09 2.23
N THR A 157 -1.86 2.05 2.79
CA THR A 157 -3.31 1.98 2.99
C THR A 157 -4.07 2.51 1.78
N GLY A 158 -3.47 3.44 1.03
CA GLY A 158 -4.04 4.12 -0.14
C GLY A 158 -3.65 3.51 -1.47
N ASN A 159 -4.51 3.67 -2.49
CA ASN A 159 -4.24 3.20 -3.84
C ASN A 159 -3.04 3.94 -4.47
N TYR A 160 -2.38 3.28 -5.40
CA TYR A 160 -1.34 3.86 -6.24
C TYR A 160 -1.94 4.76 -7.34
N ASN A 161 -2.47 5.89 -6.91
CA ASN A 161 -3.18 6.83 -7.77
C ASN A 161 -2.90 8.26 -7.33
N GLU A 162 -2.29 9.04 -8.19
CA GLU A 162 -1.82 10.39 -7.93
C GLU A 162 -2.95 11.36 -7.58
N LYS A 163 -4.15 11.14 -8.16
CA LYS A 163 -5.32 11.98 -7.88
C LYS A 163 -5.89 11.68 -6.49
N THR A 164 -6.02 10.39 -6.14
CA THR A 164 -6.60 9.99 -4.85
C THR A 164 -5.66 10.23 -3.68
N SER A 165 -4.34 10.12 -3.88
CA SER A 165 -3.34 10.43 -2.85
C SER A 165 -3.35 11.90 -2.43
N ALA A 166 -3.87 12.81 -3.27
CA ALA A 166 -4.03 14.22 -2.95
C ALA A 166 -5.35 14.54 -2.20
N LEU A 167 -6.20 13.53 -1.96
CA LEU A 167 -7.55 13.71 -1.38
C LEU A 167 -7.76 12.89 -0.10
N TYR A 168 -7.31 11.62 -0.09
CA TYR A 168 -7.56 10.69 1.01
C TYR A 168 -6.43 10.72 2.02
N THR A 169 -6.79 10.54 3.29
CA THR A 169 -5.82 10.33 4.37
C THR A 169 -5.38 8.87 4.37
N ASP A 170 -4.14 8.65 3.93
CA ASP A 170 -3.50 7.35 3.83
C ASP A 170 -2.07 7.39 4.33
N LEU A 171 -1.55 6.22 4.70
CA LEU A 171 -0.16 6.04 5.11
C LEU A 171 0.58 5.21 4.07
N SER A 172 1.86 5.49 3.87
CA SER A 172 2.76 4.77 2.98
C SER A 172 4.11 4.59 3.67
N LEU A 173 4.40 3.36 4.09
CA LEU A 173 5.69 2.97 4.65
C LEU A 173 6.60 2.48 3.53
N ILE A 174 7.81 3.02 3.46
CA ILE A 174 8.88 2.55 2.59
C ILE A 174 10.03 2.09 3.50
N THR A 175 10.40 0.82 3.41
CA THR A 175 11.37 0.19 4.32
C THR A 175 12.36 -0.70 3.59
N ALA A 176 13.58 -0.73 4.06
CA ALA A 176 14.61 -1.70 3.67
C ALA A 176 14.76 -2.84 4.68
N ASN A 177 13.78 -3.06 5.56
CA ASN A 177 13.77 -4.20 6.46
C ASN A 177 13.69 -5.50 5.64
N GLN A 178 14.73 -6.33 5.76
CA GLN A 178 14.88 -7.53 4.94
C GLN A 178 13.88 -8.63 5.30
N GLU A 179 13.44 -8.72 6.55
CA GLU A 179 12.44 -9.70 6.96
C GLU A 179 11.06 -9.34 6.37
N ILE A 180 10.68 -8.06 6.38
CA ILE A 180 9.48 -7.58 5.68
C ILE A 180 9.60 -7.86 4.18
N GLY A 181 10.76 -7.62 3.60
CA GLY A 181 11.02 -7.89 2.18
C GLY A 181 10.88 -9.36 1.80
N LYS A 182 11.36 -10.28 2.64
CA LYS A 182 11.18 -11.73 2.44
C LYS A 182 9.69 -12.12 2.49
N GLU A 183 8.95 -11.67 3.49
CA GLU A 183 7.51 -11.94 3.56
C GLU A 183 6.75 -11.33 2.38
N ALA A 184 7.11 -10.14 1.92
CA ALA A 184 6.53 -9.55 0.71
C ALA A 184 6.84 -10.40 -0.55
N ALA A 185 8.05 -10.97 -0.64
CA ALA A 185 8.41 -11.90 -1.72
C ALA A 185 7.56 -13.19 -1.68
N GLU A 186 7.29 -13.72 -0.48
CA GLU A 186 6.40 -14.88 -0.29
C GLU A 186 4.96 -14.56 -0.68
N VAL A 187 4.47 -13.35 -0.35
CA VAL A 187 3.15 -12.86 -0.78
C VAL A 187 3.06 -12.87 -2.31
N PHE A 188 4.03 -12.29 -3.01
CA PHE A 188 4.03 -12.30 -4.47
C PHE A 188 4.21 -13.71 -5.05
N ALA A 189 4.99 -14.58 -4.42
CA ALA A 189 5.13 -15.98 -4.84
C ALA A 189 3.80 -16.77 -4.73
N ALA A 190 3.03 -16.54 -3.66
CA ALA A 190 1.70 -17.11 -3.50
C ALA A 190 0.71 -16.57 -4.55
N LEU A 191 0.69 -15.24 -4.75
CA LEU A 191 -0.17 -14.61 -5.77
C LEU A 191 0.12 -15.14 -7.19
N LEU A 192 1.41 -15.37 -7.52
CA LEU A 192 1.83 -15.94 -8.82
C LEU A 192 1.32 -17.37 -9.05
N LYS A 193 1.09 -18.13 -7.97
CA LYS A 193 0.53 -19.48 -8.01
C LYS A 193 -1.00 -19.51 -7.91
N GLY A 194 -1.64 -18.36 -7.67
CA GLY A 194 -3.07 -18.29 -7.39
C GLY A 194 -3.44 -18.79 -5.98
N GLU A 195 -2.49 -18.72 -5.05
CA GLU A 195 -2.61 -19.20 -3.67
C GLU A 195 -2.79 -18.06 -2.66
N VAL A 196 -3.34 -18.37 -1.49
CA VAL A 196 -3.45 -17.48 -0.35
C VAL A 196 -2.29 -17.74 0.60
N VAL A 197 -1.71 -16.67 1.15
CA VAL A 197 -0.64 -16.78 2.16
C VAL A 197 -1.19 -17.41 3.44
N GLU A 198 -0.61 -18.51 3.87
CA GLU A 198 -1.04 -19.27 5.05
C GLU A 198 -0.42 -18.77 6.36
N LYS A 199 0.80 -18.26 6.30
CA LYS A 199 1.55 -17.76 7.49
C LYS A 199 2.33 -16.50 7.13
N SER A 200 2.30 -15.54 8.03
CA SER A 200 3.08 -14.30 7.97
C SER A 200 3.22 -13.76 9.40
N ASN A 201 4.37 -13.22 9.75
CA ASN A 201 4.66 -12.74 11.09
C ASN A 201 4.63 -11.21 11.19
N LEU A 202 5.17 -10.53 10.18
CA LEU A 202 5.29 -9.07 10.13
C LEU A 202 4.20 -8.44 9.27
N LEU A 203 3.86 -9.07 8.13
CA LEU A 203 2.79 -8.62 7.27
C LEU A 203 1.47 -9.28 7.66
N LEU A 204 0.47 -8.48 7.99
CA LEU A 204 -0.87 -8.99 8.30
C LEU A 204 -1.65 -9.24 7.00
N VAL A 205 -1.49 -10.43 6.43
CA VAL A 205 -2.07 -10.81 5.14
C VAL A 205 -3.44 -11.45 5.32
N ALA A 206 -4.49 -10.78 4.81
CA ALA A 206 -5.84 -11.35 4.78
C ALA A 206 -5.94 -12.48 3.72
N PRO A 207 -6.83 -13.49 3.93
CA PRO A 207 -7.71 -13.67 5.08
C PRO A 207 -7.09 -14.42 6.27
N LYS A 208 -6.00 -15.18 6.04
CA LYS A 208 -5.52 -16.18 7.02
C LYS A 208 -4.74 -15.57 8.20
N CYS A 209 -3.89 -14.57 7.93
CA CYS A 209 -2.99 -14.03 8.96
C CYS A 209 -3.55 -12.78 9.65
N LEU A 210 -4.38 -11.97 8.97
CA LEU A 210 -4.85 -10.70 9.50
C LEU A 210 -5.82 -10.85 10.67
N GLN A 211 -6.91 -11.63 10.50
CA GLN A 211 -7.98 -11.74 11.48
C GLN A 211 -7.44 -12.31 12.81
N ASN A 212 -6.70 -13.42 12.74
CA ASN A 212 -6.17 -14.07 13.93
C ASN A 212 -5.25 -13.12 14.71
N ARG A 213 -4.33 -12.42 14.03
CA ARG A 213 -3.42 -11.51 14.72
C ARG A 213 -4.14 -10.31 15.35
N VAL A 214 -5.17 -9.78 14.69
CA VAL A 214 -6.00 -8.71 15.28
C VAL A 214 -6.73 -9.22 16.52
N LEU A 215 -7.26 -10.45 16.52
CA LEU A 215 -7.88 -11.05 17.68
C LEU A 215 -6.89 -11.23 18.84
N ASP A 216 -5.66 -11.67 18.54
CA ASP A 216 -4.58 -11.80 19.53
C ASP A 216 -4.24 -10.43 20.14
N MET A 217 -4.08 -9.39 19.32
CA MET A 217 -3.80 -8.03 19.81
C MET A 217 -4.92 -7.50 20.71
N ILE A 218 -6.20 -7.75 20.37
CA ILE A 218 -7.32 -7.38 21.24
C ILE A 218 -7.27 -8.17 22.55
N GLN A 219 -6.89 -9.45 22.51
CA GLN A 219 -6.74 -10.26 23.71
C GLN A 219 -5.58 -9.77 24.58
N GLU A 220 -4.46 -9.37 24.00
CA GLU A 220 -3.34 -8.76 24.71
C GLU A 220 -3.81 -7.55 25.55
N GLU A 221 -4.64 -6.67 24.99
CA GLU A 221 -5.20 -5.51 25.73
C GLU A 221 -6.18 -5.94 26.85
N ILE A 222 -7.00 -6.95 26.62
CA ILE A 222 -7.86 -7.52 27.67
C ILE A 222 -7.02 -8.07 28.83
N ASP A 223 -5.94 -8.73 28.53
CA ASP A 223 -5.07 -9.33 29.55
C ASP A 223 -4.26 -8.27 30.31
N GLN A 224 -3.92 -7.12 29.68
CA GLN A 224 -3.35 -5.95 30.38
C GLN A 224 -4.33 -5.44 31.45
N VAL A 225 -5.61 -5.26 31.11
CA VAL A 225 -6.62 -4.78 32.07
C VAL A 225 -6.81 -5.78 33.22
N LYS A 226 -6.83 -7.09 32.95
CA LYS A 226 -6.93 -8.11 33.98
C LYS A 226 -5.74 -8.13 34.96
N GLN A 227 -4.58 -7.66 34.51
CA GLN A 227 -3.37 -7.48 35.33
C GLN A 227 -3.35 -6.15 36.10
N GLY A 228 -4.39 -5.30 35.94
CA GLY A 228 -4.48 -3.99 36.60
C GLY A 228 -3.79 -2.85 35.84
N ASN A 229 -3.38 -3.08 34.60
CA ASN A 229 -2.83 -2.08 33.70
C ASN A 229 -3.94 -1.37 32.91
N GLU A 230 -3.61 -0.24 32.26
CA GLU A 230 -4.51 0.38 31.29
C GLU A 230 -4.48 -0.40 29.98
N GLY A 231 -5.67 -0.69 29.40
CA GLY A 231 -5.84 -1.24 28.06
C GLY A 231 -6.43 -0.21 27.12
N TYR A 232 -5.88 -0.10 25.90
CA TYR A 232 -6.36 0.85 24.90
C TYR A 232 -6.35 0.28 23.48
N ILE A 233 -7.47 0.44 22.79
CA ILE A 233 -7.61 0.08 21.37
C ILE A 233 -8.06 1.31 20.58
N GLY A 234 -7.19 1.79 19.67
CA GLY A 234 -7.51 2.83 18.71
C GLY A 234 -7.71 2.26 17.30
N ILE A 235 -8.88 2.48 16.68
CA ILE A 235 -9.20 1.95 15.36
C ILE A 235 -9.59 3.09 14.42
N LYS A 236 -8.89 3.21 13.28
CA LYS A 236 -9.36 3.96 12.12
C LYS A 236 -9.54 2.99 10.96
N ILE A 237 -10.76 2.76 10.55
CA ILE A 237 -11.10 1.75 9.55
C ILE A 237 -12.19 2.24 8.59
N ASN A 238 -12.13 1.77 7.36
CA ASN A 238 -13.09 2.12 6.34
C ASN A 238 -14.47 1.49 6.59
N SER A 239 -14.46 0.22 7.01
CA SER A 239 -15.66 -0.57 7.25
C SER A 239 -15.36 -1.63 8.31
N LEU A 240 -16.22 -1.78 9.31
CA LEU A 240 -16.11 -2.78 10.37
C LEU A 240 -17.33 -3.71 10.28
N THR A 241 -17.20 -4.82 9.55
CA THR A 241 -18.27 -5.76 9.26
C THR A 241 -17.98 -7.20 9.70
N ASP A 242 -16.74 -7.48 10.10
CA ASP A 242 -16.32 -8.79 10.57
C ASP A 242 -16.93 -9.09 11.95
N LYS A 243 -17.83 -10.09 11.99
CA LYS A 243 -18.60 -10.43 13.19
C LYS A 243 -17.72 -10.95 14.33
N VAL A 244 -16.63 -11.64 14.00
CA VAL A 244 -15.70 -12.19 15.00
C VAL A 244 -14.92 -11.07 15.67
N ILE A 245 -14.41 -10.12 14.90
CA ILE A 245 -13.72 -8.93 15.41
C ILE A 245 -14.68 -8.07 16.25
N ILE A 246 -15.91 -7.82 15.77
CA ILE A 246 -16.90 -7.04 16.51
C ILE A 246 -17.18 -7.67 17.88
N ASN A 247 -17.42 -8.97 17.94
CA ASN A 247 -17.67 -9.67 19.20
C ASN A 247 -16.46 -9.57 20.14
N LYS A 248 -15.24 -9.67 19.60
CA LYS A 248 -14.02 -9.56 20.41
C LYS A 248 -13.82 -8.14 20.95
N LEU A 249 -14.18 -7.11 20.20
CA LEU A 249 -14.16 -5.72 20.67
C LEU A 249 -15.22 -5.48 21.77
N VAL A 250 -16.40 -6.11 21.67
CA VAL A 250 -17.42 -6.07 22.74
C VAL A 250 -16.86 -6.71 24.02
N GLU A 251 -16.22 -7.90 23.92
CA GLU A 251 -15.56 -8.55 25.05
C GLU A 251 -14.49 -7.64 25.68
N ALA A 252 -13.67 -7.00 24.88
CA ALA A 252 -12.65 -6.06 25.36
C ALA A 252 -13.25 -4.87 26.11
N SER A 253 -14.31 -4.28 25.56
CA SER A 253 -15.04 -3.19 26.22
C SER A 253 -15.64 -3.62 27.56
N GLN A 254 -16.23 -4.81 27.63
CA GLN A 254 -16.76 -5.38 28.87
C GLN A 254 -15.66 -5.69 29.90
N ALA A 255 -14.47 -6.01 29.45
CA ALA A 255 -13.31 -6.22 30.32
C ALA A 255 -12.71 -4.89 30.84
N GLY A 256 -13.13 -3.73 30.34
CA GLY A 256 -12.65 -2.42 30.76
C GLY A 256 -11.59 -1.80 29.86
N VAL A 257 -11.31 -2.38 28.69
CA VAL A 257 -10.42 -1.77 27.69
C VAL A 257 -11.06 -0.50 27.12
N LYS A 258 -10.33 0.59 27.10
CA LYS A 258 -10.77 1.83 26.44
C LYS A 258 -10.68 1.68 24.94
N ILE A 259 -11.80 1.85 24.23
CA ILE A 259 -11.87 1.68 22.79
C ILE A 259 -12.32 2.98 22.13
N GLU A 260 -11.52 3.48 21.19
CA GLU A 260 -11.83 4.66 20.37
C GLU A 260 -11.82 4.27 18.89
N MET A 261 -12.91 4.57 18.16
CA MET A 261 -13.04 4.15 16.77
C MET A 261 -13.47 5.29 15.86
N VAL A 262 -12.82 5.35 14.68
CA VAL A 262 -13.25 6.17 13.54
C VAL A 262 -13.59 5.22 12.40
N VAL A 263 -14.88 5.01 12.18
CA VAL A 263 -15.41 4.08 11.17
C VAL A 263 -16.17 4.88 10.13
N ARG A 264 -15.86 4.69 8.85
CA ARG A 264 -16.50 5.45 7.75
C ARG A 264 -17.84 4.84 7.31
N GLY A 265 -18.00 3.51 7.31
CA GLY A 265 -19.21 2.81 6.85
C GLY A 265 -19.32 1.39 7.33
#